data_91ecb7aac8bfc3e411cd154531ceadcf
#
_entry.id   91ecb7aac8bfc3e411cd154531ceadcf
#
_cell.length_a   1.000
_cell.length_b   1.000
_cell.length_c   1.000
_cell.angle_alpha   90.00
_cell.angle_beta   90.00
_cell.angle_gamma   90.00
#
_symmetry.space_group_name_H-M   'P 1'
#
loop_
_entity.id
_entity.type
_entity.pdbx_description
1 polymer ?
#
loop_
_entity_poly.entity_id
_entity_poly.type
_entity_poly.pdbx_seq_one_letter_code
_entity_poly.pdbx_strand_id
1 'polypeptide(L)'
;MGVPYPGQSELVKRKAVASNRLKFNCDYYTQSAEYHKNKKHKFESKKYPGNKFDSNWEVKVYEFCKDHNIPVEYSPDISYPYEYDGKTCTYQPDFLINGKVFEVKGDYFFRINESTGKEEMFCPYRRKEWTEDEYEWRCGRYEAKHRCMIANDVIILRGKDINNLTIEMFA
;
A
#
# COMPACT_ATOMS: atom_id res chain seq x y z
N MET A 1 -21.73 28.59 16.08
CA MET A 1 -21.08 27.33 16.49
C MET A 1 -21.66 26.24 15.63
N GLY A 2 -20.86 25.69 14.71
CA GLY A 2 -21.30 24.58 13.85
C GLY A 2 -21.44 23.29 14.66
N VAL A 3 -22.57 22.61 14.52
CA VAL A 3 -22.77 21.28 15.11
C VAL A 3 -21.78 20.31 14.41
N PRO A 4 -20.91 19.60 15.15
CA PRO A 4 -19.98 18.65 14.52
C PRO A 4 -20.80 17.60 13.74
N TYR A 5 -20.34 17.27 12.52
CA TYR A 5 -20.94 16.17 11.76
C TYR A 5 -20.95 14.90 12.64
N PRO A 6 -22.07 14.14 12.65
CA PRO A 6 -22.20 12.95 13.51
C PRO A 6 -21.04 11.97 13.40
N GLY A 7 -20.40 11.85 12.23
CA GLY A 7 -19.22 11.01 12.02
C GLY A 7 -17.93 11.49 12.72
N GLN A 8 -17.90 12.70 13.26
CA GLN A 8 -16.73 13.24 14.00
C GLN A 8 -16.81 12.96 15.51
N SER A 9 -17.97 12.50 16.02
CA SER A 9 -18.13 12.14 17.43
C SER A 9 -17.25 10.93 17.78
N GLU A 10 -16.45 11.02 18.83
CA GLU A 10 -15.63 9.91 19.35
C GLU A 10 -16.46 8.67 19.67
N LEU A 11 -17.70 8.87 20.13
CA LEU A 11 -18.63 7.77 20.39
C LEU A 11 -19.00 7.01 19.11
N VAL A 12 -19.24 7.73 18.00
CA VAL A 12 -19.54 7.14 16.69
C VAL A 12 -18.33 6.38 16.15
N LYS A 13 -17.14 6.97 16.25
CA LYS A 13 -15.87 6.32 15.85
C LYS A 13 -15.64 5.02 16.62
N ARG A 14 -15.78 5.05 17.97
CA ARG A 14 -15.62 3.86 18.81
C ARG A 14 -16.64 2.76 18.47
N LYS A 15 -17.90 3.11 18.20
CA LYS A 15 -18.92 2.13 17.79
C LYS A 15 -18.58 1.54 16.41
N ALA A 16 -18.10 2.34 15.47
CA ALA A 16 -17.68 1.86 14.16
C ALA A 16 -16.49 0.90 14.26
N VAL A 17 -15.47 1.23 15.05
CA VAL A 17 -14.32 0.34 15.31
C VAL A 17 -14.78 -0.95 15.97
N ALA A 18 -15.61 -0.90 17.02
CA ALA A 18 -16.12 -2.10 17.67
C ALA A 18 -16.90 -3.00 16.69
N SER A 19 -17.74 -2.42 15.84
CA SER A 19 -18.48 -3.16 14.81
C SER A 19 -17.55 -3.79 13.78
N ASN A 20 -16.51 -3.07 13.33
CA ASN A 20 -15.54 -3.58 12.37
C ASN A 20 -14.71 -4.72 12.97
N ARG A 21 -14.29 -4.62 14.23
CA ARG A 21 -13.57 -5.72 14.93
C ARG A 21 -14.42 -6.98 14.99
N LEU A 22 -15.71 -6.84 15.29
CA LEU A 22 -16.63 -8.00 15.36
C LEU A 22 -16.87 -8.64 14.00
N LYS A 23 -16.99 -7.83 12.93
CA LYS A 23 -17.36 -8.34 11.60
C LYS A 23 -16.16 -8.76 10.76
N PHE A 24 -15.06 -8.03 10.86
CA PHE A 24 -13.94 -8.11 9.92
C PHE A 24 -12.59 -8.33 10.63
N ASN A 25 -12.58 -8.46 11.95
CA ASN A 25 -11.36 -8.59 12.77
C ASN A 25 -10.31 -7.48 12.52
N CYS A 26 -10.77 -6.25 12.25
CA CYS A 26 -9.92 -5.08 12.02
C CYS A 26 -10.63 -3.80 12.47
N ASP A 27 -9.88 -2.72 12.71
CA ASP A 27 -10.42 -1.45 13.20
C ASP A 27 -11.20 -0.68 12.11
N TYR A 28 -10.76 -0.79 10.89
CA TYR A 28 -11.38 -0.11 9.74
C TYR A 28 -11.68 -1.11 8.64
N TYR A 29 -12.87 -1.02 8.05
CA TYR A 29 -13.28 -1.90 6.94
C TYR A 29 -12.24 -1.97 5.79
N THR A 30 -11.57 -0.84 5.51
CA THR A 30 -10.49 -0.78 4.50
C THR A 30 -9.26 -1.63 4.82
N GLN A 31 -9.18 -2.19 6.00
CA GLN A 31 -8.11 -3.13 6.43
C GLN A 31 -8.57 -4.59 6.34
N SER A 32 -9.84 -4.83 6.02
CA SER A 32 -10.38 -6.18 5.96
C SER A 32 -10.01 -6.90 4.67
N ALA A 33 -9.86 -8.22 4.76
CA ALA A 33 -9.68 -9.07 3.57
C ALA A 33 -10.85 -8.92 2.59
N GLU A 34 -12.08 -8.71 3.11
CA GLU A 34 -13.26 -8.46 2.29
C GLU A 34 -13.17 -7.17 1.47
N TYR A 35 -12.66 -6.07 2.08
CA TYR A 35 -12.43 -4.83 1.34
C TYR A 35 -11.43 -5.03 0.20
N HIS A 36 -10.31 -5.69 0.47
CA HIS A 36 -9.29 -5.95 -0.55
C HIS A 36 -9.81 -6.84 -1.67
N LYS A 37 -10.60 -7.86 -1.34
CA LYS A 37 -11.26 -8.72 -2.31
C LYS A 37 -12.28 -7.98 -3.18
N ASN A 38 -12.99 -6.99 -2.61
CA ASN A 38 -14.04 -6.22 -3.29
C ASN A 38 -13.53 -4.90 -3.90
N LYS A 39 -12.25 -4.56 -3.71
CA LYS A 39 -11.64 -3.35 -4.25
C LYS A 39 -11.76 -3.36 -5.77
N LYS A 40 -12.30 -2.29 -6.33
CA LYS A 40 -12.38 -2.12 -7.79
C LYS A 40 -10.99 -1.78 -8.32
N HIS A 41 -10.31 -2.77 -8.86
CA HIS A 41 -9.09 -2.58 -9.61
C HIS A 41 -9.39 -1.89 -10.93
N LYS A 42 -8.50 -1.01 -11.37
CA LYS A 42 -8.74 -0.13 -12.53
C LYS A 42 -8.11 -0.66 -13.82
N PHE A 43 -7.12 -1.55 -13.70
CA PHE A 43 -6.29 -1.98 -14.81
C PHE A 43 -6.34 -3.50 -14.96
N GLU A 44 -6.32 -3.96 -16.20
CA GLU A 44 -6.31 -5.38 -16.53
C GLU A 44 -5.26 -5.63 -17.63
N SER A 45 -4.53 -6.74 -17.53
CA SER A 45 -3.64 -7.16 -18.59
C SER A 45 -4.45 -7.62 -19.80
N LYS A 46 -4.20 -7.02 -20.95
CA LYS A 46 -4.78 -7.46 -22.22
C LYS A 46 -4.16 -8.78 -22.69
N LYS A 47 -2.92 -9.04 -22.31
CA LYS A 47 -2.15 -10.21 -22.70
C LYS A 47 -2.48 -11.43 -21.85
N TYR A 48 -2.71 -11.19 -20.55
CA TYR A 48 -3.03 -12.22 -19.56
C TYR A 48 -4.29 -11.82 -18.80
N PRO A 49 -5.49 -11.98 -19.41
CA PRO A 49 -6.74 -11.56 -18.80
C PRO A 49 -7.06 -12.34 -17.52
N GLY A 50 -7.94 -11.78 -16.68
CA GLY A 50 -8.43 -12.43 -15.46
C GLY A 50 -7.86 -11.85 -14.17
N ASN A 51 -6.71 -11.16 -14.21
CA ASN A 51 -6.19 -10.40 -13.05
C ASN A 51 -6.41 -8.90 -13.24
N LYS A 52 -6.87 -8.27 -12.16
CA LYS A 52 -7.09 -6.82 -12.12
C LYS A 52 -6.12 -6.19 -11.14
N PHE A 53 -5.51 -5.08 -11.54
CA PHE A 53 -4.41 -4.42 -10.88
C PHE A 53 -4.78 -3.00 -10.44
N ASP A 54 -4.07 -2.45 -9.48
CA ASP A 54 -4.25 -1.08 -9.01
C ASP A 54 -3.54 -0.04 -9.90
N SER A 55 -2.54 -0.46 -10.65
CA SER A 55 -1.77 0.41 -11.55
C SER A 55 -1.31 -0.29 -12.82
N ASN A 56 -1.02 0.51 -13.86
CA ASN A 56 -0.38 0.00 -15.08
C ASN A 56 1.05 -0.53 -14.84
N TRP A 57 1.73 -0.09 -13.79
CA TRP A 57 3.05 -0.61 -13.45
C TRP A 57 2.98 -2.03 -12.91
N GLU A 58 1.98 -2.32 -12.10
CA GLU A 58 1.71 -3.69 -11.66
C GLU A 58 1.37 -4.60 -12.84
N VAL A 59 0.59 -4.12 -13.83
CA VAL A 59 0.34 -4.85 -15.08
C VAL A 59 1.66 -5.19 -15.80
N LYS A 60 2.56 -4.22 -15.95
CA LYS A 60 3.85 -4.43 -16.60
C LYS A 60 4.72 -5.47 -15.90
N VAL A 61 4.80 -5.40 -14.56
CA VAL A 61 5.56 -6.38 -13.76
C VAL A 61 4.97 -7.77 -13.94
N TYR A 62 3.66 -7.90 -13.84
CA TYR A 62 2.96 -9.17 -14.02
C TYR A 62 3.18 -9.77 -15.42
N GLU A 63 2.99 -8.97 -16.48
CA GLU A 63 3.21 -9.39 -17.87
C GLU A 63 4.66 -9.81 -18.09
N PHE A 64 5.63 -9.05 -17.58
CA PHE A 64 7.06 -9.40 -17.67
C PHE A 64 7.33 -10.77 -17.02
N CYS A 65 6.84 -11.01 -15.82
CA CYS A 65 7.03 -12.28 -15.13
C CYS A 65 6.40 -13.45 -15.93
N LYS A 66 5.18 -13.27 -16.45
CA LYS A 66 4.51 -14.29 -17.27
C LYS A 66 5.24 -14.58 -18.57
N ASP A 67 5.78 -13.55 -19.24
CA ASP A 67 6.54 -13.68 -20.49
C ASP A 67 7.83 -14.47 -20.32
N HIS A 68 8.44 -14.38 -19.14
CA HIS A 68 9.71 -15.06 -18.82
C HIS A 68 9.54 -16.33 -17.98
N ASN A 69 8.29 -16.79 -17.78
CA ASN A 69 7.96 -17.96 -16.96
C ASN A 69 8.46 -17.83 -15.51
N ILE A 70 8.50 -16.61 -14.96
CA ILE A 70 8.83 -16.36 -13.57
C ILE A 70 7.56 -16.59 -12.73
N PRO A 71 7.62 -17.42 -11.65
CA PRO A 71 6.47 -17.61 -10.77
C PRO A 71 6.03 -16.28 -10.16
N VAL A 72 4.77 -15.90 -10.34
CA VAL A 72 4.21 -14.63 -9.88
C VAL A 72 2.79 -14.81 -9.34
N GLU A 73 2.55 -14.29 -8.14
CA GLU A 73 1.25 -14.15 -7.51
C GLU A 73 0.99 -12.67 -7.23
N TYR A 74 -0.14 -12.16 -7.68
CA TYR A 74 -0.58 -10.78 -7.41
C TYR A 74 -1.47 -10.74 -6.18
N SER A 75 -1.28 -9.75 -5.31
CA SER A 75 -2.01 -9.60 -4.04
C SER A 75 -2.01 -10.90 -3.21
N PRO A 76 -0.81 -11.42 -2.87
CA PRO A 76 -0.68 -12.67 -2.12
C PRO A 76 -1.35 -12.54 -0.75
N ASP A 77 -1.75 -13.68 -0.16
CA ASP A 77 -2.30 -13.73 1.21
C ASP A 77 -1.17 -13.57 2.26
N ILE A 78 -0.44 -12.45 2.13
CA ILE A 78 0.66 -12.05 3.00
C ILE A 78 0.31 -10.68 3.57
N SER A 79 0.48 -10.51 4.89
CA SER A 79 0.29 -9.21 5.53
C SER A 79 1.27 -9.00 6.67
N TYR A 80 1.71 -7.76 6.84
CA TYR A 80 2.65 -7.35 7.87
C TYR A 80 2.02 -6.27 8.76
N PRO A 81 1.91 -6.52 10.08
CA PRO A 81 1.45 -5.49 10.99
C PRO A 81 2.54 -4.44 11.24
N TYR A 82 2.14 -3.20 11.42
CA TYR A 82 3.01 -2.12 11.86
C TYR A 82 2.27 -1.12 12.74
N GLU A 83 2.99 -0.50 13.67
CA GLU A 83 2.41 0.48 14.58
C GLU A 83 2.57 1.90 14.02
N TYR A 84 1.49 2.67 14.10
CA TYR A 84 1.51 4.09 13.81
C TYR A 84 0.44 4.84 14.61
N ASP A 85 0.83 5.90 15.30
CA ASP A 85 -0.06 6.76 16.09
C ASP A 85 -0.89 5.95 17.12
N GLY A 86 -0.22 5.02 17.83
CA GLY A 86 -0.85 4.15 18.82
C GLY A 86 -1.86 3.14 18.25
N LYS A 87 -1.82 2.87 16.95
CA LYS A 87 -2.71 1.93 16.26
C LYS A 87 -1.92 0.90 15.49
N THR A 88 -2.37 -0.35 15.54
CA THR A 88 -1.88 -1.39 14.66
C THR A 88 -2.48 -1.20 13.27
N CYS A 89 -1.63 -0.99 12.29
CA CYS A 89 -1.96 -0.94 10.86
C CYS A 89 -1.48 -2.23 10.19
N THR A 90 -2.04 -2.54 9.02
CA THR A 90 -1.62 -3.71 8.23
C THR A 90 -1.12 -3.23 6.86
N TYR A 91 0.00 -3.80 6.44
CA TYR A 91 0.55 -3.66 5.11
C TYR A 91 0.37 -4.98 4.34
N GLN A 92 -0.14 -4.90 3.12
CA GLN A 92 -0.20 -6.00 2.17
C GLN A 92 0.67 -5.66 0.96
N PRO A 93 1.58 -6.55 0.55
CA PRO A 93 2.42 -6.35 -0.62
C PRO A 93 1.65 -6.57 -1.92
N ASP A 94 2.18 -6.00 -3.02
CA ASP A 94 1.56 -6.15 -4.32
C ASP A 94 1.81 -7.53 -4.93
N PHE A 95 3.01 -8.11 -4.73
CA PHE A 95 3.40 -9.37 -5.37
C PHE A 95 4.22 -10.31 -4.47
N LEU A 96 4.05 -11.60 -4.72
CA LEU A 96 5.02 -12.64 -4.41
C LEU A 96 5.60 -13.14 -5.74
N ILE A 97 6.91 -12.93 -5.99
CA ILE A 97 7.59 -13.31 -7.23
C ILE A 97 8.80 -14.17 -6.87
N ASN A 98 8.84 -15.37 -7.41
CA ASN A 98 9.91 -16.35 -7.16
C ASN A 98 10.25 -16.53 -5.68
N GLY A 99 9.19 -16.51 -4.80
CA GLY A 99 9.33 -16.65 -3.36
C GLY A 99 9.77 -15.39 -2.61
N LYS A 100 9.99 -14.26 -3.29
CA LYS A 100 10.33 -12.98 -2.69
C LYS A 100 9.15 -12.00 -2.76
N VAL A 101 9.05 -11.12 -1.78
CA VAL A 101 7.95 -10.16 -1.67
C VAL A 101 8.32 -8.84 -2.33
N PHE A 102 7.42 -8.34 -3.16
CA PHE A 102 7.63 -7.09 -3.91
C PHE A 102 6.48 -6.11 -3.72
N GLU A 103 6.84 -4.84 -3.72
CA GLU A 103 5.91 -3.70 -3.77
C GLU A 103 6.24 -2.82 -4.97
N VAL A 104 5.22 -2.34 -5.68
CA VAL A 104 5.36 -1.42 -6.80
C VAL A 104 5.05 0.00 -6.35
N LYS A 105 5.98 0.93 -6.51
CA LYS A 105 5.79 2.34 -6.13
C LYS A 105 6.32 3.31 -7.18
N GLY A 106 5.59 4.41 -7.36
CA GLY A 106 6.07 5.54 -8.15
C GLY A 106 7.26 6.23 -7.50
N ASP A 107 8.19 6.75 -8.31
CA ASP A 107 9.34 7.52 -7.81
C ASP A 107 8.91 8.72 -6.96
N TYR A 108 7.76 9.30 -7.27
CA TYR A 108 7.19 10.46 -6.56
C TYR A 108 6.72 10.16 -5.12
N PHE A 109 6.74 8.91 -4.66
CA PHE A 109 6.52 8.55 -3.26
C PHE A 109 7.77 8.66 -2.40
N PHE A 110 8.92 8.98 -2.99
CA PHE A 110 10.21 9.02 -2.30
C PHE A 110 10.82 10.42 -2.35
N ARG A 111 11.44 10.81 -1.26
CA ARG A 111 12.23 12.03 -1.15
C ARG A 111 13.46 11.79 -0.28
N ILE A 112 14.45 12.65 -0.41
CA ILE A 112 15.55 12.70 0.56
C ILE A 112 15.11 13.56 1.75
N ASN A 113 15.20 13.00 2.93
CA ASN A 113 14.99 13.73 4.17
C ASN A 113 16.19 14.65 4.39
N GLU A 114 15.97 15.96 4.39
CA GLU A 114 17.04 16.97 4.49
C GLU A 114 17.82 16.88 5.80
N SER A 115 17.17 16.45 6.89
CA SER A 115 17.79 16.35 8.21
C SER A 115 18.69 15.12 8.37
N THR A 116 18.33 14.01 7.71
CA THR A 116 19.04 12.72 7.87
C THR A 116 19.85 12.31 6.65
N GLY A 117 19.64 12.96 5.49
CA GLY A 117 20.20 12.57 4.20
C GLY A 117 19.71 11.22 3.67
N LYS A 118 18.74 10.59 4.33
CA LYS A 118 18.20 9.28 3.93
C LYS A 118 16.97 9.43 3.06
N GLU A 119 16.81 8.46 2.16
CA GLU A 119 15.58 8.36 1.37
C GLU A 119 14.43 7.82 2.25
N GLU A 120 13.28 8.45 2.16
CA GLU A 120 12.06 8.05 2.88
C GLU A 120 10.83 8.07 1.98
N MET A 121 9.85 7.24 2.29
CA MET A 121 8.52 7.34 1.69
C MET A 121 7.72 8.45 2.38
N PHE A 122 7.02 9.24 1.59
CA PHE A 122 6.11 10.27 2.08
C PHE A 122 4.79 10.26 1.33
N CYS A 123 3.80 10.99 1.81
CA CYS A 123 2.54 11.18 1.09
C CYS A 123 2.74 12.22 -0.04
N PRO A 124 2.73 11.80 -1.32
CA PRO A 124 2.97 12.72 -2.43
C PRO A 124 1.75 13.59 -2.76
N TYR A 125 0.61 13.25 -2.17
CA TYR A 125 -0.65 13.94 -2.41
C TYR A 125 -0.92 14.88 -1.25
N ARG A 126 -1.13 16.16 -1.58
CA ARG A 126 -1.63 17.16 -0.63
C ARG A 126 -2.94 17.71 -1.17
N ARG A 127 -4.02 17.44 -0.46
CA ARG A 127 -5.33 17.99 -0.80
C ARG A 127 -5.47 19.37 -0.17
N LYS A 128 -6.19 20.27 -0.86
CA LYS A 128 -6.40 21.65 -0.41
C LYS A 128 -7.15 21.74 0.93
N GLU A 129 -7.99 20.75 1.18
CA GLU A 129 -8.81 20.66 2.40
C GLU A 129 -8.07 20.10 3.62
N TRP A 130 -6.85 19.60 3.47
CA TRP A 130 -6.06 19.07 4.58
C TRP A 130 -5.32 20.18 5.29
N THR A 131 -5.36 20.15 6.63
CA THR A 131 -4.47 20.95 7.48
C THR A 131 -3.02 20.46 7.36
N GLU A 132 -2.05 21.26 7.87
CA GLU A 132 -0.65 20.82 7.91
C GLU A 132 -0.51 19.56 8.76
N ASP A 133 -1.10 19.53 9.95
CA ASP A 133 -1.06 18.39 10.87
C ASP A 133 -1.63 17.11 10.22
N GLU A 134 -2.72 17.21 9.46
CA GLU A 134 -3.27 16.07 8.70
C GLU A 134 -2.34 15.59 7.62
N TYR A 135 -1.64 16.49 6.94
CA TYR A 135 -0.66 16.13 5.93
C TYR A 135 0.57 15.47 6.56
N GLU A 136 1.11 16.04 7.63
CA GLU A 136 2.24 15.46 8.37
C GLU A 136 1.90 14.09 8.95
N TRP A 137 0.70 13.94 9.52
CA TRP A 137 0.22 12.63 9.97
C TRP A 137 0.22 11.60 8.86
N ARG A 138 -0.20 11.96 7.64
CA ARG A 138 -0.17 11.06 6.50
C ARG A 138 1.24 10.71 6.07
N CYS A 139 2.13 11.68 6.04
CA CYS A 139 3.55 11.46 5.74
C CYS A 139 4.17 10.48 6.73
N GLY A 140 3.97 10.68 8.03
CA GLY A 140 4.45 9.75 9.06
C GLY A 140 3.90 8.33 8.91
N ARG A 141 2.65 8.18 8.46
CA ARG A 141 2.08 6.85 8.16
C ARG A 141 2.77 6.18 6.96
N TYR A 142 3.09 6.92 5.90
CA TYR A 142 3.86 6.37 4.76
C TYR A 142 5.26 5.94 5.19
N GLU A 143 5.91 6.75 6.02
CA GLU A 143 7.23 6.43 6.57
C GLU A 143 7.18 5.17 7.45
N ALA A 144 6.18 5.05 8.35
CA ALA A 144 5.98 3.85 9.16
C ALA A 144 5.75 2.60 8.31
N LYS A 145 4.93 2.72 7.25
CA LYS A 145 4.74 1.64 6.27
C LYS A 145 6.06 1.27 5.58
N HIS A 146 6.87 2.24 5.20
CA HIS A 146 8.17 2.00 4.55
C HIS A 146 9.15 1.28 5.49
N ARG A 147 9.22 1.68 6.77
CA ARG A 147 9.99 0.95 7.77
C ARG A 147 9.54 -0.51 7.92
N CYS A 148 8.22 -0.74 7.88
CA CYS A 148 7.66 -2.10 7.89
C CYS A 148 8.11 -2.90 6.67
N MET A 149 8.09 -2.32 5.47
CA MET A 149 8.59 -2.98 4.25
C MET A 149 10.06 -3.37 4.39
N ILE A 150 10.92 -2.44 4.84
CA ILE A 150 12.35 -2.70 5.05
C ILE A 150 12.57 -3.81 6.08
N ALA A 151 11.85 -3.78 7.19
CA ALA A 151 11.99 -4.77 8.27
C ALA A 151 11.54 -6.19 7.86
N ASN A 152 10.78 -6.31 6.77
CA ASN A 152 10.30 -7.59 6.23
C ASN A 152 10.92 -7.92 4.86
N ASP A 153 12.06 -7.33 4.54
CA ASP A 153 12.84 -7.58 3.30
C ASP A 153 12.02 -7.43 2.02
N VAL A 154 11.03 -6.51 2.02
CA VAL A 154 10.21 -6.24 0.84
C VAL A 154 11.03 -5.48 -0.21
N ILE A 155 11.10 -6.02 -1.41
CA ILE A 155 11.79 -5.40 -2.53
C ILE A 155 10.86 -4.37 -3.19
N ILE A 156 11.28 -3.11 -3.25
CA ILE A 156 10.47 -2.05 -3.85
C ILE A 156 10.91 -1.82 -5.29
N LEU A 157 10.02 -2.13 -6.23
CA LEU A 157 10.19 -1.81 -7.65
C LEU A 157 9.67 -0.41 -7.92
N ARG A 158 10.53 0.47 -8.38
CA ARG A 158 10.19 1.87 -8.69
C ARG A 158 9.92 2.06 -10.18
N GLY A 159 9.36 3.20 -10.55
CA GLY A 159 9.05 3.52 -11.94
C GLY A 159 10.25 3.37 -12.88
N LYS A 160 11.46 3.77 -12.45
CA LYS A 160 12.71 3.58 -13.19
C LYS A 160 13.07 2.10 -13.40
N ASP A 161 12.84 1.27 -12.41
CA ASP A 161 13.12 -0.18 -12.44
C ASP A 161 12.13 -0.86 -13.40
N ILE A 162 10.85 -0.49 -13.31
CA ILE A 162 9.76 -1.06 -14.10
C ILE A 162 9.90 -0.74 -15.60
N ASN A 163 10.56 0.34 -15.94
CA ASN A 163 10.85 0.66 -17.34
C ASN A 163 12.06 -0.12 -17.89
N ASN A 164 12.83 -0.79 -17.03
CA ASN A 164 14.05 -1.53 -17.38
C ASN A 164 14.08 -2.90 -16.68
N LEU A 165 12.95 -3.62 -16.66
CA LEU A 165 12.87 -4.93 -16.01
C LEU A 165 13.84 -5.93 -16.64
N THR A 166 14.55 -6.67 -15.80
CA THR A 166 15.42 -7.80 -16.18
C THR A 166 15.10 -9.03 -15.34
N ILE A 167 15.46 -10.21 -15.82
CA ILE A 167 15.19 -11.48 -15.12
C ILE A 167 15.94 -11.53 -13.78
N GLU A 168 17.13 -10.96 -13.73
CA GLU A 168 18.00 -10.96 -12.55
C GLU A 168 17.37 -10.23 -11.36
N MET A 169 16.48 -9.27 -11.61
CA MET A 169 15.74 -8.55 -10.55
C MET A 169 14.84 -9.48 -9.75
N PHE A 170 14.45 -10.61 -10.34
CA PHE A 170 13.53 -11.59 -9.76
C PHE A 170 14.19 -12.93 -9.41
N ALA A 171 15.50 -13.05 -9.59
CA ALA A 171 16.27 -14.25 -9.30
C ALA A 171 16.49 -14.48 -7.79
#